data_60a4ad84e08cdb81702fffd7993bd6f6
#
_entry.id   60a4ad84e08cdb81702fffd7993bd6f6
#
_cell.length_a   1.000
_cell.length_b   1.000
_cell.length_c   1.000
_cell.angle_alpha   90.00
_cell.angle_beta   90.00
_cell.angle_gamma   90.00
#
_symmetry.space_group_name_H-M   'P 1'
#
loop_
_entity.id
_entity.type
_entity.pdbx_description
1 polymer ?
#
loop_
_entity_poly.entity_id
_entity_poly.type
_entity_poly.pdbx_seq_one_letter_code
_entity_poly.pdbx_strand_id
1 'polypeptide(L)'
;MKTNSWVKTILAAALIIILTIIITTFAFFYRISSQNRKHKQLETEIKQQMKDAVNDHANDYGNVVPILESYPDGNGKCGFRLSESGSDKTEKSYELEATNDAGKSWSVVNDDPFAGKTGIAEGIIFFTTQYGYIGLTDETGEKSEIYVTYDGGESFIKIEISVDIVPQLKYDAADYDYYSMPTESDGKTSINVTTMQSDSGELVFVSEDDGKTWSPAE
;
A
#
# COMPACT_ATOMS: atom_id res chain seq x y z
N MET A 1 -17.10 35.92 -61.09
CA MET A 1 -16.70 36.54 -59.82
C MET A 1 -15.25 36.19 -59.55
N LYS A 2 -14.29 37.16 -59.56
CA LYS A 2 -12.93 36.92 -59.22
C LYS A 2 -12.82 36.92 -57.70
N THR A 3 -12.61 35.76 -57.08
CA THR A 3 -12.28 35.67 -55.65
C THR A 3 -10.97 36.39 -55.40
N ASN A 4 -10.99 37.41 -54.53
CA ASN A 4 -9.82 38.22 -54.22
C ASN A 4 -8.67 37.33 -53.68
N SER A 5 -7.45 37.56 -54.21
CA SER A 5 -6.25 36.78 -53.87
C SER A 5 -6.01 36.67 -52.35
N TRP A 6 -6.28 37.71 -51.59
CA TRP A 6 -6.09 37.74 -50.14
C TRP A 6 -7.01 36.79 -49.37
N VAL A 7 -8.28 36.55 -49.89
CA VAL A 7 -9.19 35.59 -49.28
C VAL A 7 -8.65 34.16 -49.38
N LYS A 8 -8.06 33.81 -50.53
CA LYS A 8 -7.41 32.50 -50.72
C LYS A 8 -6.22 32.30 -49.79
N THR A 9 -5.44 33.36 -49.55
CA THR A 9 -4.28 33.29 -48.60
C THR A 9 -4.72 33.14 -47.17
N ILE A 10 -5.78 33.80 -46.71
CA ILE A 10 -6.35 33.64 -45.38
C ILE A 10 -6.94 32.24 -45.19
N LEU A 11 -7.66 31.73 -46.17
CA LEU A 11 -8.22 30.38 -46.14
C LEU A 11 -7.12 29.31 -46.08
N ALA A 12 -6.03 29.49 -46.85
CA ALA A 12 -4.88 28.57 -46.79
C ALA A 12 -4.17 28.61 -45.42
N ALA A 13 -3.97 29.80 -44.84
CA ALA A 13 -3.38 29.94 -43.51
C ALA A 13 -4.26 29.32 -42.43
N ALA A 14 -5.57 29.52 -42.45
CA ALA A 14 -6.51 28.91 -41.51
C ALA A 14 -6.49 27.38 -41.63
N LEU A 15 -6.39 26.83 -42.82
CA LEU A 15 -6.35 25.39 -43.07
C LEU A 15 -5.05 24.77 -42.53
N ILE A 16 -3.90 25.45 -42.64
CA ILE A 16 -2.61 25.04 -42.05
C ILE A 16 -2.69 25.04 -40.53
N ILE A 17 -3.29 26.05 -39.90
CA ILE A 17 -3.44 26.13 -38.44
C ILE A 17 -4.32 24.95 -37.93
N ILE A 18 -5.45 24.70 -38.60
CA ILE A 18 -6.33 23.58 -38.25
C ILE A 18 -5.59 22.23 -38.36
N LEU A 19 -4.81 22.04 -39.43
CA LEU A 19 -4.05 20.81 -39.65
C LEU A 19 -2.97 20.61 -38.59
N THR A 20 -2.29 21.67 -38.18
CA THR A 20 -1.27 21.62 -37.11
C THR A 20 -1.90 21.29 -35.75
N ILE A 21 -3.07 21.83 -35.42
CA ILE A 21 -3.82 21.50 -34.20
C ILE A 21 -4.23 20.03 -34.21
N ILE A 22 -4.72 19.51 -35.32
CA ILE A 22 -5.12 18.11 -35.44
C ILE A 22 -3.92 17.17 -35.25
N ILE A 23 -2.77 17.49 -35.87
CA ILE A 23 -1.56 16.67 -35.76
C ILE A 23 -1.04 16.68 -34.32
N THR A 24 -1.00 17.85 -33.67
CA THR A 24 -0.50 17.96 -32.28
C THR A 24 -1.42 17.26 -31.28
N THR A 25 -2.73 17.37 -31.41
CA THR A 25 -3.68 16.65 -30.57
C THR A 25 -3.59 15.14 -30.79
N PHE A 26 -3.47 14.69 -32.03
CA PHE A 26 -3.30 13.26 -32.32
C PHE A 26 -1.98 12.71 -31.74
N ALA A 27 -0.87 13.44 -31.87
CA ALA A 27 0.41 13.05 -31.29
C ALA A 27 0.36 13.01 -29.75
N PHE A 28 -0.36 13.94 -29.12
CA PHE A 28 -0.57 13.96 -27.67
C PHE A 28 -1.39 12.75 -27.21
N PHE A 29 -2.52 12.45 -27.84
CA PHE A 29 -3.32 11.26 -27.54
C PHE A 29 -2.57 9.95 -27.79
N TYR A 30 -1.77 9.88 -28.85
CA TYR A 30 -0.93 8.71 -29.14
C TYR A 30 0.12 8.49 -28.05
N ARG A 31 0.74 9.57 -27.56
CA ARG A 31 1.73 9.51 -26.45
C ARG A 31 1.09 9.02 -25.14
N ILE A 32 -0.08 9.55 -24.76
CA ILE A 32 -0.83 9.09 -23.58
C ILE A 32 -1.23 7.62 -23.71
N SER A 33 -1.77 7.22 -24.85
CA SER A 33 -2.16 5.83 -25.11
C SER A 33 -0.98 4.87 -25.07
N SER A 34 0.19 5.30 -25.55
CA SER A 34 1.43 4.53 -25.50
C SER A 34 1.95 4.39 -24.05
N GLN A 35 1.88 5.45 -23.25
CA GLN A 35 2.26 5.42 -21.84
C GLN A 35 1.33 4.50 -21.03
N ASN A 36 0.01 4.60 -21.23
CA ASN A 36 -0.95 3.73 -20.57
C ASN A 36 -0.79 2.25 -20.93
N ARG A 37 -0.38 1.95 -22.18
CA ARG A 37 -0.07 0.57 -22.58
C ARG A 37 1.18 0.05 -21.87
N LYS A 38 2.24 0.85 -21.77
CA LYS A 38 3.46 0.49 -21.03
C LYS A 38 3.19 0.26 -19.55
N HIS A 39 2.35 1.11 -18.95
CA HIS A 39 1.97 0.98 -17.54
C HIS A 39 1.22 -0.33 -17.29
N LYS A 40 0.23 -0.66 -18.14
CA LYS A 40 -0.48 -1.95 -18.06
C LYS A 40 0.41 -3.17 -18.30
N GLN A 41 1.38 -3.07 -19.21
CA GLN A 41 2.36 -4.15 -19.43
C GLN A 41 3.23 -4.36 -18.18
N LEU A 42 3.74 -3.26 -17.59
CA LEU A 42 4.55 -3.31 -16.37
C LEU A 42 3.77 -3.90 -15.19
N GLU A 43 2.51 -3.48 -14.99
CA GLU A 43 1.63 -4.07 -13.96
C GLU A 43 1.40 -5.58 -14.19
N THR A 44 1.25 -5.99 -15.44
CA THR A 44 1.06 -7.40 -15.77
C THR A 44 2.33 -8.20 -15.53
N GLU A 45 3.50 -7.65 -15.89
CA GLU A 45 4.81 -8.27 -15.66
C GLU A 45 5.10 -8.38 -14.15
N ILE A 46 4.83 -7.35 -13.37
CA ILE A 46 4.98 -7.37 -11.91
C ILE A 46 4.06 -8.42 -11.29
N LYS A 47 2.78 -8.48 -11.69
CA LYS A 47 1.84 -9.51 -11.21
C LYS A 47 2.28 -10.92 -11.59
N GLN A 48 2.85 -11.08 -12.78
CA GLN A 48 3.36 -12.39 -13.20
C GLN A 48 4.61 -12.77 -12.42
N GLN A 49 5.56 -11.85 -12.24
CA GLN A 49 6.76 -12.08 -11.44
C GLN A 49 6.41 -12.39 -9.96
N MET A 50 5.45 -11.67 -9.37
CA MET A 50 4.94 -12.00 -8.03
C MET A 50 4.32 -13.40 -7.98
N LYS A 51 3.53 -13.76 -8.99
CA LYS A 51 2.91 -15.08 -9.06
C LYS A 51 3.93 -16.20 -9.26
N ASP A 52 4.96 -15.96 -10.07
CA ASP A 52 6.04 -16.91 -10.33
C ASP A 52 6.92 -17.04 -9.07
N ALA A 53 7.22 -15.95 -8.37
CA ALA A 53 7.93 -15.97 -7.08
C ALA A 53 7.14 -16.74 -6.01
N VAL A 54 5.84 -16.54 -5.92
CA VAL A 54 4.97 -17.30 -5.00
C VAL A 54 4.92 -18.79 -5.38
N ASN A 55 4.91 -19.14 -6.66
CA ASN A 55 4.91 -20.54 -7.10
C ASN A 55 6.28 -21.24 -6.95
N ASP A 56 7.39 -20.53 -7.14
CA ASP A 56 8.73 -21.08 -6.89
C ASP A 56 8.94 -21.36 -5.39
N HIS A 57 8.39 -20.52 -4.52
CA HIS A 57 8.41 -20.75 -3.07
C HIS A 57 7.37 -21.80 -2.60
N ALA A 58 6.28 -22.01 -3.34
CA ALA A 58 5.26 -23.01 -3.01
C ALA A 58 5.75 -24.46 -3.08
N ASN A 59 6.86 -24.72 -3.76
CA ASN A 59 7.43 -26.07 -3.89
C ASN A 59 8.53 -26.39 -2.85
N ASP A 60 8.93 -25.43 -2.01
CA ASP A 60 9.96 -25.61 -0.99
C ASP A 60 9.36 -25.42 0.43
N TYR A 61 8.19 -26.00 0.69
CA TYR A 61 7.53 -25.95 2.00
C TYR A 61 8.18 -26.86 3.04
N GLY A 62 9.43 -26.56 3.35
CA GLY A 62 10.08 -26.94 4.56
C GLY A 62 10.49 -25.68 5.34
N ASN A 63 9.56 -25.07 6.09
CA ASN A 63 9.84 -24.01 7.07
C ASN A 63 10.41 -22.66 6.53
N VAL A 64 9.92 -22.12 5.43
CA VAL A 64 10.21 -20.71 5.10
C VAL A 64 9.13 -19.85 5.72
N VAL A 65 9.47 -19.15 6.80
CA VAL A 65 8.66 -18.08 7.40
C VAL A 65 8.62 -16.93 6.40
N PRO A 66 7.44 -16.40 6.04
CA PRO A 66 7.38 -15.23 5.20
C PRO A 66 8.09 -14.06 5.88
N ILE A 67 9.23 -13.65 5.32
CA ILE A 67 9.92 -12.44 5.76
C ILE A 67 9.13 -11.26 5.22
N LEU A 68 8.56 -10.47 6.12
CA LEU A 68 7.85 -9.25 5.78
C LEU A 68 8.87 -8.11 5.79
N GLU A 69 9.06 -7.46 4.64
CA GLU A 69 10.05 -6.39 4.47
C GLU A 69 9.41 -5.10 3.91
N SER A 70 9.92 -3.95 4.34
CA SER A 70 9.53 -2.63 3.87
C SER A 70 10.74 -1.72 3.65
N TYR A 71 10.82 -1.04 2.52
CA TYR A 71 11.91 -0.14 2.14
C TYR A 71 11.38 1.26 1.83
N PRO A 72 11.30 2.15 2.83
CA PRO A 72 10.67 3.48 2.70
C PRO A 72 11.48 4.50 1.90
N ASP A 73 12.77 4.29 1.70
CA ASP A 73 13.67 5.28 1.11
C ASP A 73 13.66 5.32 -0.43
N GLY A 74 12.83 4.52 -1.07
CA GLY A 74 12.65 4.47 -2.54
C GLY A 74 13.89 4.01 -3.33
N ASN A 75 15.05 3.92 -2.70
CA ASN A 75 16.30 3.42 -3.29
C ASN A 75 16.70 2.03 -2.76
N GLY A 76 15.90 1.48 -1.84
CA GLY A 76 16.07 0.15 -1.25
C GLY A 76 17.28 0.02 -0.33
N LYS A 77 17.85 1.13 0.17
CA LYS A 77 19.02 1.12 1.04
C LYS A 77 18.65 0.94 2.51
N CYS A 78 17.66 1.71 2.97
CA CYS A 78 17.12 1.59 4.32
C CYS A 78 15.86 0.74 4.29
N GLY A 79 15.78 -0.28 5.14
CA GLY A 79 14.66 -1.19 5.19
C GLY A 79 14.42 -1.73 6.59
N PHE A 80 13.23 -2.27 6.76
CA PHE A 80 12.77 -2.93 7.98
C PHE A 80 12.21 -4.29 7.65
N ARG A 81 12.32 -5.25 8.55
CA ARG A 81 11.68 -6.56 8.42
C ARG A 81 11.22 -7.09 9.76
N LEU A 82 10.14 -7.86 9.72
CA LEU A 82 9.70 -8.70 10.83
C LEU A 82 10.24 -10.11 10.62
N SER A 83 10.95 -10.64 11.63
CA SER A 83 11.41 -12.01 11.66
C SER A 83 10.82 -12.75 12.86
N GLU A 84 10.49 -14.03 12.69
CA GLU A 84 10.04 -14.86 13.82
C GLU A 84 11.18 -15.05 14.80
N SER A 85 10.91 -14.81 16.08
CA SER A 85 11.86 -14.89 17.20
C SER A 85 11.49 -15.99 18.19
N GLY A 86 10.76 -16.99 17.88
CA GLY A 86 10.34 -18.06 18.78
C GLY A 86 10.77 -19.45 18.33
N SER A 87 11.08 -20.33 19.28
CA SER A 87 11.32 -21.74 19.02
C SER A 87 10.06 -22.61 19.09
N ASP A 88 8.95 -22.06 19.57
CA ASP A 88 7.68 -22.77 19.68
C ASP A 88 6.84 -22.59 18.42
N LYS A 89 6.36 -23.69 17.85
CA LYS A 89 5.57 -23.67 16.60
C LYS A 89 4.14 -23.22 16.79
N THR A 90 3.66 -23.09 18.03
CA THR A 90 2.27 -22.77 18.36
C THR A 90 2.05 -21.32 18.72
N GLU A 91 3.08 -20.61 19.18
CA GLU A 91 3.01 -19.20 19.52
C GLU A 91 4.12 -18.44 18.77
N LYS A 92 3.75 -17.72 17.70
CA LYS A 92 4.69 -16.94 16.92
C LYS A 92 4.89 -15.59 17.56
N SER A 93 6.12 -15.31 17.96
CA SER A 93 6.63 -14.00 18.35
C SER A 93 7.54 -13.45 17.25
N TYR A 94 7.72 -12.15 17.23
CA TYR A 94 8.48 -11.48 16.18
C TYR A 94 9.47 -10.51 16.78
N GLU A 95 10.55 -10.26 16.05
CA GLU A 95 11.44 -9.13 16.25
C GLU A 95 11.45 -8.23 15.02
N LEU A 96 11.64 -6.94 15.22
CA LEU A 96 11.84 -5.97 14.15
C LEU A 96 13.33 -5.74 13.96
N GLU A 97 13.79 -5.91 12.75
CA GLU A 97 15.15 -5.60 12.33
C GLU A 97 15.19 -4.47 11.30
N ALA A 98 16.25 -3.69 11.30
CA ALA A 98 16.52 -2.66 10.32
C ALA A 98 17.82 -2.87 9.58
N THR A 99 17.87 -2.41 8.33
CA THR A 99 19.06 -2.34 7.49
C THR A 99 19.29 -0.91 6.98
N ASN A 100 20.55 -0.56 6.75
CA ASN A 100 20.94 0.68 6.05
C ASN A 100 21.88 0.44 4.86
N ASP A 101 22.05 -0.81 4.46
CA ASP A 101 22.97 -1.27 3.43
C ASP A 101 22.30 -2.19 2.38
N ALA A 102 21.00 -1.99 2.16
CA ALA A 102 20.19 -2.75 1.21
C ALA A 102 20.09 -4.23 1.56
N GLY A 103 19.86 -4.53 2.85
CA GLY A 103 19.64 -5.89 3.35
C GLY A 103 20.89 -6.77 3.45
N LYS A 104 22.09 -6.21 3.27
CA LYS A 104 23.34 -6.98 3.43
C LYS A 104 23.63 -7.29 4.88
N SER A 105 23.25 -6.40 5.80
CA SER A 105 23.28 -6.61 7.23
C SER A 105 21.98 -6.11 7.87
N TRP A 106 21.58 -6.76 8.95
CA TRP A 106 20.38 -6.45 9.72
C TRP A 106 20.72 -6.32 11.20
N SER A 107 20.06 -5.40 11.88
CA SER A 107 20.20 -5.17 13.30
C SER A 107 18.83 -5.13 13.95
N VAL A 108 18.66 -5.82 15.05
CA VAL A 108 17.42 -5.79 15.83
C VAL A 108 17.22 -4.37 16.37
N VAL A 109 16.04 -3.81 16.10
CA VAL A 109 15.56 -2.51 16.57
C VAL A 109 14.64 -2.72 17.77
N ASN A 110 13.78 -3.75 17.69
CA ASN A 110 12.81 -4.07 18.71
C ASN A 110 12.65 -5.59 18.78
N ASP A 111 12.89 -6.19 19.92
CA ASP A 111 12.83 -7.64 20.16
C ASP A 111 11.41 -8.13 20.52
N ASP A 112 10.46 -7.21 20.72
CA ASP A 112 9.05 -7.52 21.01
C ASP A 112 8.12 -6.42 20.47
N PRO A 113 8.01 -6.23 19.13
CA PRO A 113 7.26 -5.13 18.53
C PRO A 113 5.74 -5.23 18.78
N PHE A 114 5.24 -6.40 19.17
CA PHE A 114 3.82 -6.61 19.48
C PHE A 114 3.50 -6.68 20.98
N ALA A 115 4.44 -6.30 21.85
CA ALA A 115 4.27 -6.20 23.30
C ALA A 115 3.78 -7.52 23.95
N GLY A 116 4.44 -8.63 23.62
CA GLY A 116 4.15 -9.97 24.15
C GLY A 116 2.96 -10.68 23.52
N LYS A 117 2.38 -10.10 22.47
CA LYS A 117 1.30 -10.78 21.73
C LYS A 117 1.87 -11.76 20.72
N THR A 118 1.16 -12.86 20.56
CA THR A 118 1.44 -13.90 19.60
C THR A 118 0.36 -13.94 18.52
N GLY A 119 0.69 -14.37 17.32
CA GLY A 119 -0.22 -14.42 16.19
C GLY A 119 0.52 -14.61 14.87
N ILE A 120 -0.14 -14.26 13.78
CA ILE A 120 0.44 -14.27 12.43
C ILE A 120 0.69 -12.83 12.01
N ALA A 121 1.94 -12.47 11.71
CA ALA A 121 2.22 -11.14 11.19
C ALA A 121 1.53 -10.95 9.83
N GLU A 122 0.65 -9.94 9.75
CA GLU A 122 -0.12 -9.63 8.56
C GLU A 122 0.70 -8.81 7.57
N GLY A 123 1.50 -7.87 8.08
CA GLY A 123 2.27 -6.99 7.24
C GLY A 123 3.20 -6.07 8.00
N ILE A 124 4.09 -5.44 7.24
CA ILE A 124 4.93 -4.33 7.65
C ILE A 124 4.94 -3.29 6.54
N ILE A 125 4.74 -2.03 6.88
CA ILE A 125 4.89 -0.92 5.95
C ILE A 125 5.50 0.28 6.67
N PHE A 126 6.58 0.80 6.13
CA PHE A 126 7.18 2.06 6.56
C PHE A 126 7.05 3.06 5.43
N PHE A 127 6.47 4.22 5.70
CA PHE A 127 6.37 5.34 4.76
C PHE A 127 7.62 6.22 4.81
N THR A 128 8.25 6.27 5.98
CA THR A 128 9.56 6.89 6.19
C THR A 128 10.42 6.01 7.09
N THR A 129 11.69 6.36 7.31
CA THR A 129 12.55 5.66 8.27
C THR A 129 12.13 5.81 9.74
N GLN A 130 11.16 6.68 10.04
CA GLN A 130 10.66 6.92 11.39
C GLN A 130 9.20 6.50 11.57
N TYR A 131 8.39 6.57 10.51
CA TYR A 131 6.97 6.37 10.53
C TYR A 131 6.55 5.14 9.73
N GLY A 132 5.84 4.25 10.37
CA GLY A 132 5.39 3.01 9.76
C GLY A 132 4.40 2.24 10.62
N TYR A 133 3.97 1.08 10.09
CA TYR A 133 2.99 0.19 10.71
C TYR A 133 3.42 -1.25 10.63
N ILE A 134 2.97 -2.02 11.61
CA ILE A 134 3.00 -3.48 11.61
C ILE A 134 1.61 -4.01 11.92
N GLY A 135 1.27 -5.16 11.37
CA GLY A 135 -0.02 -5.83 11.58
C GLY A 135 0.15 -7.24 12.12
N LEU A 136 -0.74 -7.61 13.03
CA LEU A 136 -0.83 -8.95 13.62
C LEU A 136 -2.27 -9.44 13.51
N THR A 137 -2.46 -10.64 13.00
CA THR A 137 -3.76 -11.34 13.05
C THR A 137 -3.74 -12.41 14.13
N ASP A 138 -4.92 -12.81 14.60
CA ASP A 138 -5.05 -14.02 15.39
C ASP A 138 -4.72 -15.28 14.55
N GLU A 139 -4.68 -16.43 15.19
CA GLU A 139 -4.36 -17.71 14.52
C GLU A 139 -5.39 -18.10 13.43
N THR A 140 -6.61 -17.57 13.49
CA THR A 140 -7.68 -17.84 12.52
C THR A 140 -7.61 -16.88 11.34
N GLY A 141 -6.93 -15.74 11.46
CA GLY A 141 -6.91 -14.65 10.48
C GLY A 141 -8.24 -13.86 10.44
N GLU A 142 -9.10 -14.04 11.45
CA GLU A 142 -10.41 -13.39 11.51
C GLU A 142 -10.36 -11.99 12.13
N LYS A 143 -9.39 -11.76 13.01
CA LYS A 143 -9.17 -10.48 13.70
C LYS A 143 -7.77 -9.99 13.47
N SER A 144 -7.64 -8.68 13.37
CA SER A 144 -6.32 -8.07 13.23
C SER A 144 -6.13 -6.90 14.18
N GLU A 145 -4.88 -6.63 14.51
CA GLU A 145 -4.44 -5.48 15.26
C GLU A 145 -3.34 -4.77 14.47
N ILE A 146 -3.46 -3.47 14.32
CA ILE A 146 -2.46 -2.65 13.65
C ILE A 146 -1.78 -1.76 14.66
N TYR A 147 -0.47 -1.65 14.54
CA TYR A 147 0.39 -0.87 15.41
C TYR A 147 1.17 0.14 14.59
N VAL A 148 1.31 1.35 15.12
CA VAL A 148 2.03 2.46 14.50
C VAL A 148 3.29 2.79 15.28
N THR A 149 4.35 3.14 14.57
CA THR A 149 5.58 3.70 15.13
C THR A 149 5.85 5.08 14.56
N TYR A 150 6.50 5.94 15.37
CA TYR A 150 6.97 7.27 14.98
C TYR A 150 8.47 7.48 15.27
N ASP A 151 9.15 6.42 15.74
CA ASP A 151 10.53 6.42 16.18
C ASP A 151 11.41 5.37 15.48
N GLY A 152 10.97 4.93 14.30
CA GLY A 152 11.71 3.95 13.50
C GLY A 152 11.58 2.53 14.01
N GLY A 153 10.53 2.22 14.78
CA GLY A 153 10.23 0.91 15.30
C GLY A 153 10.80 0.61 16.69
N GLU A 154 11.42 1.61 17.36
CA GLU A 154 11.86 1.47 18.75
C GLU A 154 10.66 1.21 19.68
N SER A 155 9.51 1.87 19.38
CA SER A 155 8.25 1.61 20.08
C SER A 155 7.07 1.56 19.11
N PHE A 156 6.00 0.85 19.54
CA PHE A 156 4.76 0.73 18.79
C PHE A 156 3.55 1.02 19.67
N ILE A 157 2.56 1.68 19.06
CA ILE A 157 1.27 2.01 19.70
C ILE A 157 0.18 1.33 18.88
N LYS A 158 -0.68 0.54 19.53
CA LYS A 158 -1.85 -0.02 18.88
C LYS A 158 -2.79 1.12 18.45
N ILE A 159 -3.23 1.10 17.19
CA ILE A 159 -4.22 2.08 16.72
C ILE A 159 -5.61 1.72 17.26
N GLU A 160 -6.39 2.75 17.55
CA GLU A 160 -7.77 2.64 17.98
C GLU A 160 -8.65 3.41 16.99
N ILE A 161 -9.62 2.73 16.39
CA ILE A 161 -10.56 3.32 15.44
C ILE A 161 -11.96 3.22 16.03
N SER A 162 -12.62 4.38 16.19
CA SER A 162 -13.99 4.46 16.70
C SER A 162 -14.99 4.15 15.59
N VAL A 163 -15.30 2.89 15.37
CA VAL A 163 -16.26 2.46 14.35
C VAL A 163 -17.68 2.89 14.67
N ASP A 164 -18.01 3.07 15.94
CA ASP A 164 -19.32 3.51 16.44
C ASP A 164 -19.75 4.91 15.98
N ILE A 165 -18.80 5.72 15.47
CA ILE A 165 -19.13 7.03 14.87
C ILE A 165 -19.71 6.94 13.45
N VAL A 166 -19.65 5.78 12.82
CA VAL A 166 -20.18 5.56 11.46
C VAL A 166 -21.71 5.46 11.52
N PRO A 167 -22.46 6.33 10.82
CA PRO A 167 -23.91 6.25 10.80
C PRO A 167 -24.39 4.95 10.12
N GLN A 168 -25.43 4.33 10.69
CA GLN A 168 -26.14 3.21 10.08
C GLN A 168 -25.24 1.97 9.79
N LEU A 169 -24.43 1.60 10.77
CA LEU A 169 -23.72 0.31 10.72
C LEU A 169 -24.70 -0.83 10.49
N LYS A 170 -24.28 -1.78 9.66
CA LYS A 170 -25.08 -2.98 9.38
C LYS A 170 -25.03 -4.02 10.51
N TYR A 171 -23.91 -4.05 11.23
CA TYR A 171 -23.62 -4.94 12.36
C TYR A 171 -23.19 -4.10 13.56
N ASP A 172 -23.04 -4.73 14.71
CA ASP A 172 -22.52 -4.07 15.89
C ASP A 172 -21.11 -3.55 15.66
N ALA A 173 -20.76 -2.38 16.19
CA ALA A 173 -19.45 -1.79 16.00
C ALA A 173 -18.30 -2.73 16.44
N ALA A 174 -18.54 -3.55 17.45
CA ALA A 174 -17.59 -4.53 17.97
C ALA A 174 -17.30 -5.71 17.02
N ASP A 175 -18.16 -5.93 16.02
CA ASP A 175 -17.97 -6.99 15.03
C ASP A 175 -16.98 -6.56 13.92
N TYR A 176 -16.68 -5.25 13.83
CA TYR A 176 -15.71 -4.70 12.88
C TYR A 176 -14.31 -4.75 13.50
N ASP A 177 -13.70 -5.91 13.47
CA ASP A 177 -12.46 -6.23 14.20
C ASP A 177 -11.31 -6.72 13.30
N TYR A 178 -11.47 -6.60 11.98
CA TYR A 178 -10.40 -6.82 11.02
C TYR A 178 -10.00 -5.49 10.35
N TYR A 179 -8.75 -5.10 10.51
CA TYR A 179 -8.13 -3.89 9.97
C TYR A 179 -7.10 -4.27 8.92
N SER A 180 -7.22 -3.79 7.68
CA SER A 180 -6.20 -4.01 6.67
C SER A 180 -4.91 -3.25 6.99
N MET A 181 -3.80 -3.65 6.39
CA MET A 181 -2.59 -2.82 6.45
C MET A 181 -2.87 -1.44 5.84
N PRO A 182 -2.40 -0.35 6.49
CA PRO A 182 -2.59 1.00 6.00
C PRO A 182 -1.96 1.25 4.63
N THR A 183 -2.58 2.14 3.87
CA THR A 183 -2.05 2.64 2.59
C THR A 183 -1.95 4.16 2.62
N GLU A 184 -1.00 4.74 1.90
CA GLU A 184 -0.84 6.19 1.80
C GLU A 184 -1.08 6.67 0.37
N SER A 185 -1.87 7.73 0.23
CA SER A 185 -2.08 8.44 -1.02
C SER A 185 -2.34 9.92 -0.74
N ASP A 186 -1.67 10.79 -1.49
CA ASP A 186 -1.84 12.25 -1.39
C ASP A 186 -1.64 12.82 0.03
N GLY A 187 -0.74 12.22 0.81
CA GLY A 187 -0.44 12.63 2.18
C GLY A 187 -1.52 12.24 3.19
N LYS A 188 -2.39 11.32 2.83
CA LYS A 188 -3.39 10.74 3.73
C LYS A 188 -3.14 9.25 3.87
N THR A 189 -3.25 8.77 5.09
CA THR A 189 -3.22 7.33 5.38
C THR A 189 -4.64 6.81 5.43
N SER A 190 -4.92 5.69 4.78
CA SER A 190 -6.22 5.03 4.82
C SER A 190 -6.11 3.59 5.29
N ILE A 191 -7.15 3.12 5.97
CA ILE A 191 -7.28 1.76 6.48
C ILE A 191 -8.71 1.26 6.23
N ASN A 192 -8.82 0.01 5.83
CA ASN A 192 -10.11 -0.63 5.65
C ASN A 192 -10.43 -1.44 6.89
N VAL A 193 -11.65 -1.29 7.38
CA VAL A 193 -12.16 -2.03 8.53
C VAL A 193 -13.33 -2.89 8.09
N THR A 194 -13.23 -4.19 8.36
CA THR A 194 -14.23 -5.17 7.94
C THR A 194 -14.66 -6.06 9.09
N THR A 195 -15.69 -6.85 8.86
CA THR A 195 -16.15 -7.92 9.74
C THR A 195 -16.15 -9.23 8.96
N MET A 196 -16.15 -10.36 9.64
CA MET A 196 -16.27 -11.70 9.04
C MET A 196 -17.59 -11.95 8.32
N GLN A 197 -18.56 -11.05 8.43
CA GLN A 197 -19.85 -11.18 7.73
C GLN A 197 -19.67 -10.85 6.25
N SER A 198 -19.91 -11.81 5.38
CA SER A 198 -19.62 -11.75 3.93
C SER A 198 -20.34 -10.63 3.16
N ASP A 199 -21.33 -9.99 3.75
CA ASP A 199 -22.16 -8.94 3.16
C ASP A 199 -22.08 -7.59 3.91
N SER A 200 -21.10 -7.43 4.83
CA SER A 200 -20.97 -6.24 5.69
C SER A 200 -20.60 -4.98 4.92
N GLY A 201 -19.95 -5.12 3.78
CA GLY A 201 -19.24 -4.02 3.16
C GLY A 201 -17.93 -3.71 3.89
N GLU A 202 -17.20 -2.78 3.35
CA GLU A 202 -15.93 -2.30 3.84
C GLU A 202 -16.09 -0.87 4.33
N LEU A 203 -15.64 -0.59 5.54
CA LEU A 203 -15.57 0.76 6.08
C LEU A 203 -14.17 1.31 5.84
N VAL A 204 -14.09 2.47 5.25
CA VAL A 204 -12.81 3.14 5.02
C VAL A 204 -12.63 4.26 6.03
N PHE A 205 -11.52 4.24 6.75
CA PHE A 205 -11.11 5.33 7.64
C PHE A 205 -9.86 6.00 7.09
N VAL A 206 -9.81 7.31 7.26
CA VAL A 206 -8.71 8.15 6.77
C VAL A 206 -8.12 8.94 7.92
N SER A 207 -6.79 9.04 7.92
CA SER A 207 -6.00 9.91 8.79
C SER A 207 -5.27 10.95 7.94
N GLU A 208 -5.27 12.21 8.41
CA GLU A 208 -4.53 13.33 7.83
C GLU A 208 -3.37 13.79 8.73
N ASP A 209 -3.08 13.02 9.80
CA ASP A 209 -2.11 13.36 10.82
C ASP A 209 -1.18 12.18 11.17
N ASP A 210 -0.79 11.41 10.15
CA ASP A 210 0.10 10.26 10.26
C ASP A 210 -0.46 9.16 11.18
N GLY A 211 -1.78 8.89 11.10
CA GLY A 211 -2.41 7.81 11.85
C GLY A 211 -2.70 8.09 13.31
N LYS A 212 -2.59 9.35 13.78
CA LYS A 212 -2.90 9.72 15.16
C LYS A 212 -4.39 9.82 15.42
N THR A 213 -5.14 10.31 14.43
CA THR A 213 -6.61 10.34 14.49
C THR A 213 -7.20 9.78 13.19
N TRP A 214 -8.36 9.16 13.31
CA TRP A 214 -9.04 8.50 12.19
C TRP A 214 -10.48 8.99 12.08
N SER A 215 -10.94 9.24 10.87
CA SER A 215 -12.32 9.59 10.54
C SER A 215 -12.84 8.71 9.39
N PRO A 216 -14.14 8.40 9.37
CA PRO A 216 -14.73 7.71 8.22
C PRO A 216 -14.48 8.50 6.93
N ALA A 217 -14.15 7.81 5.85
CA ALA A 217 -14.10 8.42 4.52
C ALA A 217 -15.51 8.87 4.09
N GLU A 218 -15.59 10.02 3.39
CA GLU A 218 -16.85 10.56 2.86
C GLU A 218 -17.35 9.77 1.64
#